data_989e84d6357749cb55a4aafe37b8d0b2
#
_entry.id   989e84d6357749cb55a4aafe37b8d0b2
#
_cell.length_a   1.000
_cell.length_b   1.000
_cell.length_c   1.000
_cell.angle_alpha   90.00
_cell.angle_beta   90.00
_cell.angle_gamma   90.00
#
_symmetry.space_group_name_H-M   'P 1'
#
loop_
_entity.id
_entity.type
_entity.pdbx_description
1 polymer ?
#
loop_
_entity_poly.entity_id
_entity_poly.type
_entity_poly.pdbx_seq_one_letter_code
_entity_poly.pdbx_strand_id
1 'polypeptide(L)'
;CSTFISTNENIGSEIRTIGRPQRGRKVAIINKVTGKPVPIGEVGIIAISSEDQGLMIGYDNDDAIKSNGKEWFATGDLGRMKADGFIEHLGRADDILNQGGFRVSPKEIENAFLDLEGLENIVAFNLEIKKDTTVIAVIFTTEANLFEEELRKHIEERLADYKKPRIYIKTKTIPTVNNGKISRKKLSETYKGMTVDCA
;
A
#
# COMPACT_ATOMS: atom_id res chain seq x y z
N CYS A 1 3.24 5.88 -19.89
CA CYS A 1 4.34 4.98 -20.23
C CYS A 1 4.42 3.90 -19.17
N SER A 2 4.11 2.64 -19.47
CA SER A 2 4.26 1.54 -18.53
C SER A 2 5.68 0.98 -18.68
N THR A 3 6.53 1.26 -17.71
CA THR A 3 7.86 0.67 -17.66
C THR A 3 7.79 -0.61 -16.84
N PHE A 4 7.96 -1.77 -17.47
CA PHE A 4 8.14 -3.01 -16.76
C PHE A 4 9.51 -3.00 -16.09
N ILE A 5 9.56 -2.87 -14.77
CA ILE A 5 10.79 -2.86 -13.98
C ILE A 5 11.13 -4.23 -13.42
N SER A 6 10.17 -5.15 -13.42
CA SER A 6 10.33 -6.49 -12.86
C SER A 6 9.58 -7.54 -13.67
N THR A 7 9.96 -8.79 -13.50
CA THR A 7 9.31 -9.95 -14.12
C THR A 7 9.18 -11.08 -13.14
N ASN A 8 8.10 -11.85 -13.28
CA ASN A 8 7.83 -13.09 -12.55
C ASN A 8 8.11 -14.33 -13.41
N GLU A 9 8.85 -14.22 -14.50
CA GLU A 9 9.24 -15.38 -15.30
C GLU A 9 9.98 -16.43 -14.45
N ASN A 10 9.58 -17.68 -14.58
CA ASN A 10 10.15 -18.83 -13.87
C ASN A 10 10.02 -18.80 -12.34
N ILE A 11 9.02 -18.11 -11.82
CA ILE A 11 8.73 -18.15 -10.39
C ILE A 11 7.75 -19.28 -10.11
N GLY A 12 8.20 -20.25 -9.31
CA GLY A 12 7.29 -21.04 -8.51
C GLY A 12 6.50 -20.10 -7.57
N SER A 13 5.34 -20.50 -7.17
CA SER A 13 4.26 -19.85 -6.42
C SER A 13 4.58 -18.84 -5.28
N GLU A 14 5.60 -18.00 -5.38
CA GLU A 14 5.81 -16.90 -4.41
C GLU A 14 4.85 -15.74 -4.68
N ILE A 15 3.66 -15.86 -4.19
CA ILE A 15 2.47 -15.01 -4.43
C ILE A 15 2.65 -13.56 -3.96
N ARG A 16 3.73 -13.21 -3.24
CA ARG A 16 3.88 -11.90 -2.58
C ARG A 16 4.96 -11.00 -3.18
N THR A 17 5.51 -11.33 -4.33
CA THR A 17 6.54 -10.52 -4.98
C THR A 17 6.06 -9.93 -6.30
N ILE A 18 6.61 -8.77 -6.67
CA ILE A 18 6.41 -8.19 -7.99
C ILE A 18 7.47 -8.66 -9.01
N GLY A 19 8.30 -9.63 -8.62
CA GLY A 19 9.34 -10.21 -9.46
C GLY A 19 10.74 -9.66 -9.19
N ARG A 20 11.66 -9.97 -10.10
CA ARG A 20 13.04 -9.47 -10.12
C ARG A 20 13.19 -8.35 -11.14
N PRO A 21 14.15 -7.43 -10.97
CA PRO A 21 14.47 -6.45 -12.00
C PRO A 21 14.73 -7.14 -13.34
N GLN A 22 14.11 -6.65 -14.40
CA GLN A 22 14.37 -7.13 -15.75
C GLN A 22 15.83 -6.90 -16.14
N ARG A 23 16.34 -7.75 -17.03
CA ARG A 23 17.70 -7.63 -17.56
C ARG A 23 17.94 -6.22 -18.12
N GLY A 24 19.00 -5.57 -17.68
CA GLY A 24 19.33 -4.20 -18.08
C GLY A 24 18.63 -3.10 -17.27
N ARG A 25 17.70 -3.44 -16.36
CA ARG A 25 17.09 -2.48 -15.44
C ARG A 25 17.86 -2.42 -14.13
N LYS A 26 18.13 -1.22 -13.66
CA LYS A 26 18.72 -0.98 -12.34
C LYS A 26 17.62 -0.52 -11.39
N VAL A 27 17.24 -1.39 -10.45
CA VAL A 27 16.22 -1.12 -9.41
C VAL A 27 16.89 -1.26 -8.05
N ALA A 28 16.60 -0.36 -7.15
CA ALA A 28 17.07 -0.38 -5.77
C ALA A 28 15.92 -0.11 -4.80
N ILE A 29 16.12 -0.48 -3.56
CA ILE A 29 15.31 0.00 -2.44
C ILE A 29 16.10 1.11 -1.78
N ILE A 30 15.53 2.32 -1.69
CA ILE A 30 16.23 3.50 -1.17
C ILE A 30 15.59 4.02 0.12
N ASN A 31 16.39 4.62 0.96
CA ASN A 31 15.89 5.35 2.11
C ASN A 31 15.19 6.64 1.66
N LYS A 32 13.98 6.88 2.15
CA LYS A 32 13.13 8.05 1.76
C LYS A 32 13.81 9.40 2.05
N VAL A 33 14.62 9.48 3.10
CA VAL A 33 15.26 10.74 3.55
C VAL A 33 16.57 10.98 2.83
N THR A 34 17.45 9.97 2.81
CA THR A 34 18.79 10.11 2.25
C THR A 34 18.86 9.89 0.75
N GLY A 35 17.87 9.25 0.14
CA GLY A 35 17.85 8.85 -1.27
C GLY A 35 18.87 7.76 -1.62
N LYS A 36 19.59 7.20 -0.64
CA LYS A 36 20.61 6.16 -0.87
C LYS A 36 20.03 4.76 -0.76
N PRO A 37 20.58 3.77 -1.49
CA PRO A 37 20.18 2.38 -1.35
C PRO A 37 20.33 1.88 0.09
N VAL A 38 19.38 1.04 0.51
CA VAL A 38 19.41 0.35 1.80
C VAL A 38 19.92 -1.08 1.63
N PRO A 39 20.41 -1.73 2.69
CA PRO A 39 20.79 -3.14 2.67
C PRO A 39 19.66 -4.06 2.21
N ILE A 40 20.03 -5.22 1.66
CA ILE A 40 19.08 -6.29 1.30
C ILE A 40 18.30 -6.71 2.55
N GLY A 41 16.99 -6.85 2.39
CA GLY A 41 16.07 -7.19 3.48
C GLY A 41 15.49 -5.99 4.22
N GLU A 42 16.02 -4.80 4.06
CA GLU A 42 15.46 -3.58 4.64
C GLU A 42 14.33 -3.00 3.78
N VAL A 43 13.37 -2.34 4.46
CA VAL A 43 12.24 -1.68 3.83
C VAL A 43 12.61 -0.25 3.43
N GLY A 44 12.27 0.12 2.21
CA GLY A 44 12.46 1.48 1.70
C GLY A 44 11.55 1.76 0.51
N ILE A 45 11.87 2.81 -0.23
CA ILE A 45 11.15 3.17 -1.47
C ILE A 45 11.74 2.38 -2.62
N ILE A 46 10.90 1.74 -3.42
CA ILE A 46 11.31 1.15 -4.69
C ILE A 46 11.73 2.28 -5.62
N ALA A 47 12.94 2.20 -6.16
CA ALA A 47 13.49 3.24 -7.01
C ALA A 47 14.13 2.65 -8.27
N ILE A 48 14.10 3.42 -9.34
CA ILE A 48 14.68 3.10 -10.64
C ILE A 48 15.88 4.02 -10.86
N SER A 49 16.96 3.51 -11.44
CA SER A 49 18.09 4.36 -11.80
C SER A 49 17.64 5.49 -12.73
N SER A 50 18.08 6.71 -12.47
CA SER A 50 17.82 7.87 -13.34
C SER A 50 18.44 7.73 -14.74
N GLU A 51 19.40 6.84 -14.90
CA GLU A 51 20.01 6.51 -16.20
C GLU A 51 19.19 5.49 -17.00
N ASP A 52 18.09 4.95 -16.43
CA ASP A 52 17.27 3.95 -17.09
C ASP A 52 16.59 4.55 -18.33
N GLN A 53 16.80 3.91 -19.48
CA GLN A 53 16.27 4.39 -20.77
C GLN A 53 14.75 4.35 -20.85
N GLY A 54 14.09 3.51 -20.06
CA GLY A 54 12.62 3.39 -20.00
C GLY A 54 11.99 4.36 -18.99
N LEU A 55 12.79 5.14 -18.25
CA LEU A 55 12.26 6.13 -17.34
C LEU A 55 11.61 7.27 -18.12
N MET A 56 10.40 7.68 -17.71
CA MET A 56 9.72 8.83 -18.31
C MET A 56 10.56 10.11 -18.15
N ILE A 57 10.39 11.05 -19.07
CA ILE A 57 11.14 12.32 -19.07
C ILE A 57 10.62 13.27 -17.98
N GLY A 58 9.31 13.21 -17.67
CA GLY A 58 8.64 14.06 -16.67
C GLY A 58 7.13 13.85 -16.69
N TYR A 59 6.43 14.53 -15.79
CA TYR A 59 4.97 14.72 -15.85
C TYR A 59 4.69 16.04 -16.56
N ASP A 60 3.53 16.18 -17.20
CA ASP A 60 3.15 17.38 -17.99
C ASP A 60 3.27 18.72 -17.24
N ASN A 61 3.28 18.69 -15.91
CA ASN A 61 3.35 19.87 -15.05
C ASN A 61 4.62 19.95 -14.19
N ASP A 62 5.60 19.06 -14.40
CA ASP A 62 6.83 19.02 -13.61
C ASP A 62 8.06 19.02 -14.52
N ASP A 63 9.03 19.87 -14.19
CA ASP A 63 10.33 19.88 -14.86
C ASP A 63 11.04 18.53 -14.74
N ALA A 64 11.61 18.12 -15.84
CA ALA A 64 12.26 16.86 -16.15
C ALA A 64 12.78 16.04 -14.94
N ILE A 65 12.16 14.88 -14.71
CA ILE A 65 12.59 13.89 -13.70
C ILE A 65 14.09 13.55 -13.79
N LYS A 66 14.66 13.57 -15.01
CA LYS A 66 16.09 13.31 -15.27
C LYS A 66 17.04 14.44 -14.87
N SER A 67 16.55 15.65 -14.60
CA SER A 67 17.42 16.82 -14.42
C SER A 67 17.78 17.15 -12.97
N ASN A 68 17.27 16.44 -11.98
CA ASN A 68 17.46 16.81 -10.57
C ASN A 68 18.78 16.29 -9.94
N GLY A 69 19.71 15.77 -10.73
CA GLY A 69 21.01 15.29 -10.22
C GLY A 69 20.93 14.09 -9.25
N LYS A 70 19.76 13.49 -9.10
CA LYS A 70 19.54 12.32 -8.25
C LYS A 70 19.87 11.04 -9.02
N GLU A 71 20.62 10.14 -8.41
CA GLU A 71 20.94 8.83 -8.98
C GLU A 71 19.71 7.93 -9.15
N TRP A 72 18.71 8.11 -8.30
CA TRP A 72 17.53 7.25 -8.20
C TRP A 72 16.22 8.04 -8.31
N PHE A 73 15.33 7.54 -9.15
CA PHE A 73 13.94 7.98 -9.25
C PHE A 73 13.07 7.15 -8.31
N ALA A 74 12.49 7.78 -7.30
CA ALA A 74 11.59 7.16 -6.33
C ALA A 74 10.19 6.96 -6.92
N THR A 75 9.68 5.73 -6.95
CA THR A 75 8.34 5.43 -7.47
C THR A 75 7.22 5.85 -6.52
N GLY A 76 7.54 6.07 -5.25
CA GLY A 76 6.56 6.27 -4.18
C GLY A 76 6.00 4.98 -3.60
N ASP A 77 6.40 3.82 -4.12
CA ASP A 77 6.01 2.52 -3.59
C ASP A 77 7.04 2.03 -2.57
N LEU A 78 6.54 1.47 -1.47
CA LEU A 78 7.37 0.78 -0.48
C LEU A 78 7.66 -0.63 -0.94
N GLY A 79 8.87 -1.07 -0.68
CA GLY A 79 9.27 -2.44 -0.96
C GLY A 79 10.47 -2.89 -0.16
N ARG A 80 10.79 -4.15 -0.35
CA ARG A 80 11.96 -4.81 0.21
C ARG A 80 12.57 -5.73 -0.84
N MET A 81 13.87 -5.68 -1.01
CA MET A 81 14.58 -6.63 -1.86
C MET A 81 15.02 -7.83 -1.03
N LYS A 82 14.61 -9.02 -1.43
CA LYS A 82 15.03 -10.28 -0.81
C LYS A 82 16.44 -10.66 -1.24
N ALA A 83 17.08 -11.58 -0.50
CA ALA A 83 18.41 -12.06 -0.80
C ALA A 83 18.53 -12.72 -2.19
N ASP A 84 17.47 -13.29 -2.69
CA ASP A 84 17.36 -13.89 -4.02
C ASP A 84 17.07 -12.88 -5.14
N GLY A 85 16.99 -11.57 -4.80
CA GLY A 85 16.75 -10.48 -5.74
C GLY A 85 15.29 -10.21 -6.08
N PHE A 86 14.34 -10.95 -5.49
CA PHE A 86 12.93 -10.64 -5.62
C PHE A 86 12.54 -9.37 -4.86
N ILE A 87 11.61 -8.62 -5.42
CA ILE A 87 11.10 -7.40 -4.81
C ILE A 87 9.72 -7.69 -4.24
N GLU A 88 9.57 -7.50 -2.94
CA GLU A 88 8.29 -7.53 -2.24
C GLU A 88 7.69 -6.13 -2.22
N HIS A 89 6.46 -5.98 -2.71
CA HIS A 89 5.74 -4.72 -2.70
C HIS A 89 4.89 -4.60 -1.42
N LEU A 90 5.11 -3.53 -0.66
CA LEU A 90 4.50 -3.31 0.66
C LEU A 90 3.42 -2.22 0.65
N GLY A 91 3.09 -1.70 -0.54
CA GLY A 91 2.09 -0.64 -0.72
C GLY A 91 2.70 0.72 -1.03
N ARG A 92 1.88 1.78 -1.02
CA ARG A 92 2.32 3.16 -1.26
C ARG A 92 2.90 3.78 0.02
N ALA A 93 3.98 4.53 -0.12
CA ALA A 93 4.59 5.26 1.00
C ALA A 93 3.65 6.33 1.59
N ASP A 94 2.78 6.88 0.75
CA ASP A 94 1.83 7.93 1.12
C ASP A 94 0.54 7.34 1.73
N ASP A 95 0.29 6.05 1.53
CA ASP A 95 -0.88 5.35 2.05
C ASP A 95 -0.63 4.71 3.43
N ILE A 96 0.59 4.80 3.98
CA ILE A 96 0.90 4.23 5.29
C ILE A 96 -0.01 4.82 6.36
N LEU A 97 -0.64 3.94 7.12
CA LEU A 97 -1.51 4.30 8.23
C LEU A 97 -0.65 4.58 9.47
N ASN A 98 -1.03 5.62 10.21
CA ASN A 98 -0.39 5.96 11.48
C ASN A 98 -1.35 5.60 12.62
N GLN A 99 -0.92 4.70 13.51
CA GLN A 99 -1.70 4.28 14.67
C GLN A 99 -0.84 4.37 15.93
N GLY A 100 -1.10 5.37 16.76
CA GLY A 100 -0.37 5.52 18.02
C GLY A 100 1.15 5.60 17.86
N GLY A 101 1.66 6.22 16.78
CA GLY A 101 3.08 6.31 16.44
C GLY A 101 3.62 5.12 15.62
N PHE A 102 2.86 4.07 15.44
CA PHE A 102 3.23 2.93 14.59
C PHE A 102 2.84 3.20 13.14
N ARG A 103 3.73 2.78 12.22
CA ARG A 103 3.48 2.82 10.78
C ARG A 103 2.95 1.46 10.34
N VAL A 104 1.71 1.43 9.84
CA VAL A 104 1.00 0.21 9.47
C VAL A 104 0.70 0.22 7.98
N SER A 105 1.03 -0.85 7.28
CA SER A 105 0.68 -1.00 5.87
C SER A 105 -0.81 -1.34 5.72
N PRO A 106 -1.58 -0.56 4.95
CA PRO A 106 -2.96 -0.93 4.62
C PRO A 106 -3.07 -2.30 3.98
N LYS A 107 -2.09 -2.63 3.13
CA LYS A 107 -2.01 -3.92 2.44
C LYS A 107 -1.86 -5.11 3.41
N GLU A 108 -1.13 -4.94 4.49
CA GLU A 108 -1.00 -5.98 5.51
C GLU A 108 -2.35 -6.28 6.17
N ILE A 109 -3.13 -5.23 6.46
CA ILE A 109 -4.48 -5.37 7.02
C ILE A 109 -5.41 -6.02 6.00
N GLU A 110 -5.46 -5.50 4.77
CA GLU A 110 -6.30 -6.01 3.70
C GLU A 110 -6.00 -7.50 3.41
N ASN A 111 -4.71 -7.87 3.39
CA ASN A 111 -4.28 -9.25 3.16
C ASN A 111 -4.69 -10.22 4.27
N ALA A 112 -4.88 -9.74 5.49
CA ALA A 112 -5.36 -10.58 6.60
C ALA A 112 -6.81 -11.07 6.42
N PHE A 113 -7.55 -10.44 5.52
CA PHE A 113 -8.94 -10.78 5.20
C PHE A 113 -9.13 -11.56 3.89
N LEU A 114 -8.05 -11.80 3.10
CA LEU A 114 -8.17 -12.37 1.75
C LEU A 114 -8.87 -13.74 1.67
N ASP A 115 -8.81 -14.51 2.73
CA ASP A 115 -9.43 -15.85 2.82
C ASP A 115 -10.75 -15.85 3.62
N LEU A 116 -11.31 -14.69 3.93
CA LEU A 116 -12.60 -14.57 4.57
C LEU A 116 -13.71 -14.82 3.54
N GLU A 117 -14.42 -15.93 3.73
CA GLU A 117 -15.52 -16.32 2.84
C GLU A 117 -16.62 -15.26 2.83
N GLY A 118 -17.14 -14.96 1.65
CA GLY A 118 -18.18 -13.96 1.44
C GLY A 118 -17.71 -12.52 1.37
N LEU A 119 -16.44 -12.22 1.65
CA LEU A 119 -15.89 -10.89 1.47
C LEU A 119 -15.48 -10.69 0.00
N GLU A 120 -15.97 -9.61 -0.64
CA GLU A 120 -15.63 -9.29 -2.02
C GLU A 120 -14.45 -8.31 -2.11
N ASN A 121 -14.59 -7.18 -1.43
CA ASN A 121 -13.57 -6.15 -1.41
C ASN A 121 -13.41 -5.58 -0.01
N ILE A 122 -12.18 -5.19 0.33
CA ILE A 122 -11.87 -4.50 1.57
C ILE A 122 -10.76 -3.49 1.36
N VAL A 123 -10.88 -2.33 1.97
CA VAL A 123 -9.89 -1.25 1.92
C VAL A 123 -9.67 -0.70 3.31
N ALA A 124 -8.42 -0.70 3.77
CA ALA A 124 -8.02 -0.11 5.03
C ALA A 124 -7.56 1.34 4.83
N PHE A 125 -7.98 2.24 5.71
CA PHE A 125 -7.60 3.65 5.66
C PHE A 125 -7.60 4.28 7.07
N ASN A 126 -6.96 5.44 7.19
CA ASN A 126 -7.05 6.25 8.41
C ASN A 126 -8.37 7.01 8.45
N LEU A 127 -9.06 6.99 9.57
CA LEU A 127 -10.27 7.76 9.81
C LEU A 127 -10.08 8.68 11.02
N GLU A 128 -10.25 9.99 10.81
CA GLU A 128 -10.27 10.97 11.89
C GLU A 128 -11.65 10.97 12.56
N ILE A 129 -11.74 10.42 13.76
CA ILE A 129 -12.99 10.32 14.55
C ILE A 129 -13.24 11.55 15.43
N LYS A 130 -12.18 12.23 15.84
CA LYS A 130 -12.19 13.51 16.58
C LYS A 130 -10.97 14.30 16.14
N LYS A 131 -10.95 15.60 16.45
CA LYS A 131 -9.78 16.45 16.21
C LYS A 131 -8.52 15.76 16.78
N ASP A 132 -7.52 15.56 15.95
CA ASP A 132 -6.23 14.93 16.27
C ASP A 132 -6.30 13.45 16.73
N THR A 133 -7.45 12.79 16.56
CA THR A 133 -7.60 11.36 16.89
C THR A 133 -7.94 10.56 15.64
N THR A 134 -6.96 9.79 15.18
CA THR A 134 -7.08 8.94 13.98
C THR A 134 -7.05 7.47 14.38
N VAL A 135 -7.93 6.69 13.78
CA VAL A 135 -7.99 5.24 13.95
C VAL A 135 -7.92 4.54 12.60
N ILE A 136 -7.54 3.27 12.60
CA ILE A 136 -7.64 2.43 11.41
C ILE A 136 -9.11 2.04 11.23
N ALA A 137 -9.63 2.32 10.04
CA ALA A 137 -10.95 1.89 9.58
C ALA A 137 -10.80 0.97 8.37
N VAL A 138 -11.76 0.10 8.17
CA VAL A 138 -11.94 -0.67 6.94
C VAL A 138 -13.31 -0.41 6.35
N ILE A 139 -13.37 -0.27 5.03
CA ILE A 139 -14.60 -0.26 4.26
C ILE A 139 -14.63 -1.52 3.39
N PHE A 140 -15.77 -2.20 3.36
CA PHE A 140 -15.88 -3.49 2.67
C PHE A 140 -17.20 -3.66 1.93
N THR A 141 -17.16 -4.53 0.90
CA THR A 141 -18.34 -4.99 0.17
C THR A 141 -18.53 -6.49 0.35
N THR A 142 -19.76 -6.92 0.39
CA THR A 142 -20.15 -8.33 0.47
C THR A 142 -21.58 -8.51 0.00
N GLU A 143 -21.88 -9.56 -0.76
CA GLU A 143 -23.22 -10.03 -1.05
C GLU A 143 -23.74 -11.00 0.01
N ALA A 144 -22.86 -11.54 0.85
CA ALA A 144 -23.21 -12.45 1.94
C ALA A 144 -23.72 -11.69 3.18
N ASN A 145 -24.33 -12.42 4.10
CA ASN A 145 -24.66 -11.92 5.44
C ASN A 145 -23.40 -11.91 6.32
N LEU A 146 -22.44 -11.10 5.93
CA LEU A 146 -21.20 -10.89 6.68
C LEU A 146 -21.33 -9.64 7.54
N PHE A 147 -21.08 -9.79 8.83
CA PHE A 147 -21.17 -8.72 9.83
C PHE A 147 -19.79 -8.36 10.40
N GLU A 148 -19.71 -7.24 11.07
CA GLU A 148 -18.49 -6.73 11.68
C GLU A 148 -17.83 -7.75 12.64
N GLU A 149 -18.63 -8.47 13.42
CA GLU A 149 -18.16 -9.46 14.40
C GLU A 149 -17.35 -10.59 13.75
N GLU A 150 -17.75 -11.05 12.57
CA GLU A 150 -17.04 -12.08 11.82
C GLU A 150 -15.69 -11.56 11.30
N LEU A 151 -15.66 -10.31 10.82
CA LEU A 151 -14.42 -9.67 10.42
C LEU A 151 -13.45 -9.52 11.62
N ARG A 152 -13.97 -9.07 12.76
CA ARG A 152 -13.16 -8.92 13.99
C ARG A 152 -12.59 -10.27 14.43
N LYS A 153 -13.42 -11.29 14.53
CA LYS A 153 -13.00 -12.64 14.90
C LYS A 153 -11.95 -13.21 13.94
N HIS A 154 -12.14 -12.97 12.64
CA HIS A 154 -11.24 -13.49 11.61
C HIS A 154 -9.80 -12.98 11.75
N ILE A 155 -9.62 -11.74 12.18
CA ILE A 155 -8.29 -11.12 12.31
C ILE A 155 -7.71 -11.20 13.71
N GLU A 156 -8.43 -11.73 14.69
CA GLU A 156 -8.06 -11.67 16.10
C GLU A 156 -6.65 -12.20 16.39
N GLU A 157 -6.30 -13.32 15.76
CA GLU A 157 -4.98 -13.96 15.91
C GLU A 157 -4.03 -13.66 14.74
N ARG A 158 -4.49 -12.93 13.71
CA ARG A 158 -3.72 -12.67 12.48
C ARG A 158 -2.99 -11.33 12.50
N LEU A 159 -3.52 -10.38 13.26
CA LEU A 159 -2.96 -9.03 13.36
C LEU A 159 -2.65 -8.66 14.82
N ALA A 160 -1.52 -8.00 15.01
CA ALA A 160 -1.21 -7.37 16.28
C ALA A 160 -2.25 -6.28 16.62
N ASP A 161 -2.55 -6.05 17.89
CA ASP A 161 -3.63 -5.17 18.36
C ASP A 161 -3.59 -3.77 17.78
N TYR A 162 -2.40 -3.19 17.65
CA TYR A 162 -2.24 -1.85 17.06
C TYR A 162 -2.50 -1.78 15.55
N LYS A 163 -2.63 -2.93 14.86
CA LYS A 163 -2.96 -3.04 13.43
C LYS A 163 -4.43 -3.36 13.19
N LYS A 164 -5.16 -3.80 14.21
CA LYS A 164 -6.57 -4.18 14.09
C LYS A 164 -7.43 -2.94 13.79
N PRO A 165 -8.29 -2.97 12.76
CA PRO A 165 -9.24 -1.90 12.52
C PRO A 165 -10.18 -1.72 13.72
N ARG A 166 -10.49 -0.47 14.03
CA ARG A 166 -11.46 -0.13 15.07
C ARG A 166 -12.85 0.14 14.52
N ILE A 167 -12.94 0.46 13.23
CA ILE A 167 -14.18 0.83 12.56
C ILE A 167 -14.31 -0.02 11.30
N TYR A 168 -15.50 -0.56 11.11
CA TYR A 168 -15.89 -1.40 9.98
C TYR A 168 -17.08 -0.77 9.27
N ILE A 169 -16.94 -0.44 8.00
CA ILE A 169 -17.96 0.23 7.21
C ILE A 169 -18.42 -0.70 6.10
N LYS A 170 -19.63 -1.24 6.23
CA LYS A 170 -20.26 -2.02 5.15
C LYS A 170 -20.85 -1.08 4.11
N THR A 171 -20.59 -1.33 2.85
CA THR A 171 -21.13 -0.54 1.74
C THR A 171 -21.46 -1.43 0.55
N LYS A 172 -22.35 -0.96 -0.32
CA LYS A 172 -22.62 -1.64 -1.60
C LYS A 172 -21.51 -1.42 -2.62
N THR A 173 -20.82 -0.26 -2.54
CA THR A 173 -19.76 0.10 -3.49
C THR A 173 -18.72 0.95 -2.79
N ILE A 174 -17.45 0.60 -2.96
CA ILE A 174 -16.34 1.40 -2.44
C ILE A 174 -16.13 2.61 -3.36
N PRO A 175 -16.13 3.85 -2.85
CA PRO A 175 -15.92 5.04 -3.66
C PRO A 175 -14.57 5.02 -4.37
N THR A 176 -14.61 5.24 -5.68
CA THR A 176 -13.41 5.35 -6.52
C THR A 176 -13.20 6.80 -6.98
N VAL A 177 -11.99 7.14 -7.35
CA VAL A 177 -11.66 8.39 -8.04
C VAL A 177 -11.58 8.15 -9.56
N ASN A 178 -11.26 9.21 -10.31
CA ASN A 178 -11.05 9.13 -11.75
C ASN A 178 -10.14 7.93 -12.08
N ASN A 179 -10.49 7.19 -13.13
CA ASN A 179 -9.81 5.96 -13.58
C ASN A 179 -10.06 4.70 -12.71
N GLY A 180 -11.12 4.66 -11.89
CA GLY A 180 -11.48 3.49 -11.09
C GLY A 180 -10.53 3.16 -9.94
N LYS A 181 -9.58 4.03 -9.62
CA LYS A 181 -8.65 3.84 -8.49
C LYS A 181 -9.31 4.23 -7.17
N ILE A 182 -8.98 3.50 -6.11
CA ILE A 182 -9.40 3.84 -4.75
C ILE A 182 -8.40 4.85 -4.17
N SER A 183 -8.94 5.95 -3.62
CA SER A 183 -8.14 6.94 -2.90
C SER A 183 -8.45 6.89 -1.40
N ARG A 184 -7.49 6.39 -0.60
CA ARG A 184 -7.63 6.34 0.85
C ARG A 184 -7.81 7.72 1.47
N LYS A 185 -7.17 8.73 0.90
CA LYS A 185 -7.36 10.14 1.30
C LYS A 185 -8.81 10.56 1.13
N LYS A 186 -9.41 10.29 -0.03
CA LYS A 186 -10.83 10.63 -0.28
C LYS A 186 -11.78 9.84 0.64
N LEU A 187 -11.47 8.57 0.93
CA LEU A 187 -12.25 7.79 1.90
C LEU A 187 -12.18 8.45 3.29
N SER A 188 -10.99 8.83 3.75
CA SER A 188 -10.81 9.53 5.02
C SER A 188 -11.62 10.83 5.07
N GLU A 189 -11.62 11.61 4.00
CA GLU A 189 -12.39 12.87 3.91
C GLU A 189 -13.91 12.61 3.88
N THR A 190 -14.36 11.60 3.13
CA THR A 190 -15.79 11.27 2.97
C THR A 190 -16.42 10.79 4.28
N TYR A 191 -15.69 10.01 5.07
CA TYR A 191 -16.17 9.42 6.31
C TYR A 191 -15.73 10.17 7.57
N LYS A 192 -15.04 11.32 7.42
CA LYS A 192 -14.60 12.16 8.53
C LYS A 192 -15.79 12.57 9.41
N GLY A 193 -15.66 12.36 10.71
CA GLY A 193 -16.68 12.74 11.68
C GLY A 193 -17.89 11.80 11.74
N MET A 194 -17.81 10.63 11.11
CA MET A 194 -18.77 9.55 11.40
C MET A 194 -18.71 9.25 12.91
N THR A 195 -19.78 9.53 13.60
CA THR A 195 -19.97 9.09 14.98
C THR A 195 -20.11 7.58 14.96
N VAL A 196 -19.14 6.92 15.53
CA VAL A 196 -19.26 5.51 15.85
C VAL A 196 -19.99 5.46 17.15
N ASP A 197 -21.23 4.98 17.14
CA ASP A 197 -21.87 4.52 18.37
C ASP A 197 -20.99 3.39 18.89
N CYS A 198 -20.17 3.72 19.89
CA CYS A 198 -19.40 2.72 20.63
C CYS A 198 -20.42 1.88 21.41
N ALA A 199 -20.77 0.70 20.89
CA ALA A 199 -21.41 -0.34 21.66
C ALA A 199 -20.35 -1.05 22.52
#